data_ff184e62698f912df35a1ebaba4d2094
#
_entry.id   ff184e62698f912df35a1ebaba4d2094
#
_cell.length_a   1.000
_cell.length_b   1.000
_cell.length_c   1.000
_cell.angle_alpha   90.00
_cell.angle_beta   90.00
_cell.angle_gamma   90.00
#
_symmetry.space_group_name_H-M   'P 1'
#
loop_
_entity.id
_entity.type
_entity.pdbx_description
1 polymer ?
#
loop_
_entity_poly.entity_id
_entity_poly.type
_entity_poly.pdbx_seq_one_letter_code
_entity_poly.pdbx_strand_id
1 'polypeptide(L)'
;MKPWITVGEALSPDGTRLELVEHDGEYIIKADDLPLMSTRMHFSEIELARLVCNRLKPGAKVMIGGLGLGYTLRAALDHLPKDGTAVQVELVPEVVEWNKGPLAPFAEHPLDDKRSELVQGDVSKVLRQARNEYDSIMLDVDNGPTALVDERNSWLYTDTGLQAIRSALKNGGRVAIWSADDEPRFVSRMKRNGFRAEKHQ
;
A
#
# COMPACT_ATOMS: atom_id res chain seq x y z
N MET A 1 -11.63 30.05 12.33
CA MET A 1 -10.98 28.84 11.76
C MET A 1 -11.19 27.73 12.78
N LYS A 2 -11.73 26.59 12.40
CA LYS A 2 -11.91 25.47 13.32
C LYS A 2 -10.52 24.92 13.69
N PRO A 3 -10.31 24.42 14.92
CA PRO A 3 -9.04 23.80 15.31
C PRO A 3 -8.86 22.45 14.61
N TRP A 4 -7.62 22.03 14.46
CA TRP A 4 -7.27 20.65 14.17
C TRP A 4 -7.54 19.80 15.40
N ILE A 5 -8.09 18.62 15.20
CA ILE A 5 -8.43 17.67 16.26
C ILE A 5 -7.60 16.40 16.04
N THR A 6 -6.79 16.01 17.01
CA THR A 6 -6.15 14.69 17.00
C THR A 6 -7.21 13.64 17.33
N VAL A 7 -7.44 12.73 16.38
CA VAL A 7 -8.42 11.64 16.45
C VAL A 7 -7.77 10.36 16.97
N GLY A 8 -6.50 10.15 16.66
CA GLY A 8 -5.75 8.99 17.11
C GLY A 8 -4.25 9.18 16.97
N GLU A 9 -3.51 8.43 17.77
CA GLU A 9 -2.04 8.41 17.76
C GLU A 9 -1.57 6.96 17.70
N ALA A 10 -0.42 6.73 17.04
CA ALA A 10 0.24 5.44 16.97
C ALA A 10 1.75 5.63 16.98
N LEU A 11 2.45 4.57 17.32
CA LEU A 11 3.91 4.51 17.20
C LEU A 11 4.26 3.35 16.25
N SER A 12 4.85 3.67 15.14
CA SER A 12 5.38 2.66 14.23
C SER A 12 6.54 1.90 14.91
N PRO A 13 6.79 0.62 14.56
CA PRO A 13 7.84 -0.17 15.20
C PRO A 13 9.27 0.40 15.05
N ASP A 14 9.50 1.39 14.18
CA ASP A 14 10.76 2.13 14.06
C ASP A 14 10.84 3.35 14.96
N GLY A 15 9.77 3.68 15.66
CA GLY A 15 9.66 4.84 16.54
C GLY A 15 9.04 6.07 15.89
N THR A 16 8.66 6.03 14.62
CA THR A 16 7.95 7.14 13.95
C THR A 16 6.57 7.32 14.58
N ARG A 17 6.26 8.53 15.01
CA ARG A 17 4.94 8.89 15.56
C ARG A 17 3.97 9.14 14.42
N LEU A 18 2.88 8.40 14.41
CA LEU A 18 1.77 8.61 13.49
C LEU A 18 0.62 9.29 14.22
N GLU A 19 0.02 10.28 13.58
CA GLU A 19 -1.18 10.96 14.07
C GLU A 19 -2.25 10.97 13.00
N LEU A 20 -3.46 10.58 13.38
CA LEU A 20 -4.66 10.86 12.59
C LEU A 20 -5.27 12.17 13.10
N VAL A 21 -5.32 13.18 12.25
CA VAL A 21 -5.93 14.47 12.57
C VAL A 21 -7.13 14.76 11.67
N GLU A 22 -8.12 15.47 12.21
CA GLU A 22 -9.32 15.91 11.50
C GLU A 22 -9.40 17.43 11.48
N HIS A 23 -9.78 18.00 10.35
CA HIS A 23 -10.10 19.40 10.21
C HIS A 23 -11.17 19.59 9.13
N ASP A 24 -12.30 20.10 9.54
CA ASP A 24 -13.43 20.46 8.64
C ASP A 24 -13.89 19.31 7.75
N GLY A 25 -13.92 18.10 8.31
CA GLY A 25 -14.30 16.86 7.62
C GLY A 25 -13.21 16.24 6.76
N GLU A 26 -12.00 16.80 6.74
CA GLU A 26 -10.83 16.20 6.13
C GLU A 26 -10.00 15.47 7.19
N TYR A 27 -9.58 14.26 6.86
CA TYR A 27 -8.63 13.52 7.68
C TYR A 27 -7.26 13.50 7.03
N ILE A 28 -6.22 13.63 7.86
CA ILE A 28 -4.82 13.58 7.44
C ILE A 28 -4.08 12.61 8.36
N ILE A 29 -3.31 11.69 7.80
CA ILE A 29 -2.28 10.95 8.54
C ILE A 29 -0.98 11.74 8.43
N LYS A 30 -0.36 12.01 9.58
CA LYS A 30 0.96 12.63 9.72
C LYS A 30 1.95 11.64 10.27
N ALA A 31 3.23 11.79 9.86
CA ALA A 31 4.38 11.13 10.49
C ALA A 31 5.35 12.20 10.98
N ASP A 32 5.69 12.18 12.27
CA ASP A 32 6.57 13.17 12.92
C ASP A 32 6.22 14.61 12.51
N ASP A 33 4.92 14.96 12.66
CA ASP A 33 4.32 16.25 12.28
C ASP A 33 4.24 16.57 10.78
N LEU A 34 4.79 15.73 9.89
CA LEU A 34 4.73 15.92 8.44
C LEU A 34 3.49 15.23 7.86
N PRO A 35 2.65 15.93 7.08
CA PRO A 35 1.54 15.30 6.38
C PRO A 35 2.03 14.22 5.40
N LEU A 36 1.50 12.99 5.52
CA LEU A 36 1.78 11.90 4.57
C LEU A 36 0.67 11.76 3.53
N MET A 37 -0.59 11.74 3.98
CA MET A 37 -1.74 11.48 3.11
C MET A 37 -3.00 12.15 3.66
N SER A 38 -3.95 12.45 2.78
CA SER A 38 -5.20 13.12 3.12
C SER A 38 -6.39 12.52 2.39
N THR A 39 -7.57 12.58 3.00
CA THR A 39 -8.82 12.10 2.39
C THR A 39 -9.22 12.88 1.14
N ARG A 40 -8.63 14.05 0.88
CA ARG A 40 -8.88 14.84 -0.33
C ARG A 40 -7.97 14.47 -1.51
N MET A 41 -6.79 13.94 -1.24
CA MET A 41 -5.80 13.62 -2.28
C MET A 41 -5.48 12.13 -2.22
N HIS A 42 -6.11 11.36 -3.10
CA HIS A 42 -5.99 9.90 -3.17
C HIS A 42 -5.95 9.38 -4.61
N PHE A 43 -5.64 10.26 -5.57
CA PHE A 43 -5.60 9.87 -6.99
C PHE A 43 -4.49 8.87 -7.30
N SER A 44 -3.35 9.01 -6.64
CA SER A 44 -2.19 8.12 -6.82
C SER A 44 -2.48 6.68 -6.41
N GLU A 45 -3.25 6.50 -5.33
CA GLU A 45 -3.65 5.20 -4.78
C GLU A 45 -4.61 4.48 -5.73
N ILE A 46 -5.56 5.23 -6.30
CA ILE A 46 -6.49 4.70 -7.32
C ILE A 46 -5.71 4.27 -8.57
N GLU A 47 -4.79 5.12 -9.03
CA GLU A 47 -3.99 4.84 -10.22
C GLU A 47 -3.05 3.65 -10.02
N LEU A 48 -2.46 3.50 -8.83
CA LEU A 48 -1.63 2.37 -8.46
C LEU A 48 -2.37 1.03 -8.68
N ALA A 49 -3.61 0.94 -8.19
CA ALA A 49 -4.45 -0.24 -8.38
C ALA A 49 -4.85 -0.43 -9.85
N ARG A 50 -5.25 0.64 -10.54
CA ARG A 50 -5.65 0.60 -11.96
C ARG A 50 -4.56 0.04 -12.86
N LEU A 51 -3.30 0.42 -12.64
CA LEU A 51 -2.16 -0.01 -13.45
C LEU A 51 -1.97 -1.53 -13.46
N VAL A 52 -2.21 -2.20 -12.32
CA VAL A 52 -1.91 -3.63 -12.18
C VAL A 52 -3.13 -4.53 -12.08
N CYS A 53 -4.32 -3.97 -11.75
CA CYS A 53 -5.54 -4.77 -11.56
C CYS A 53 -6.48 -4.77 -12.77
N ASN A 54 -6.24 -3.99 -13.83
CA ASN A 54 -7.15 -3.82 -14.98
C ASN A 54 -7.36 -5.07 -15.86
N ARG A 55 -6.68 -6.19 -15.59
CA ARG A 55 -6.75 -7.43 -16.38
C ARG A 55 -6.81 -8.68 -15.51
N LEU A 56 -7.32 -8.56 -14.29
CA LEU A 56 -7.47 -9.69 -13.38
C LEU A 56 -8.47 -10.70 -13.93
N LYS A 57 -8.18 -11.97 -13.71
CA LYS A 57 -9.05 -13.10 -14.12
C LYS A 57 -9.87 -13.59 -12.92
N PRO A 58 -10.96 -14.36 -13.16
CA PRO A 58 -11.66 -15.05 -12.08
C PRO A 58 -10.70 -15.80 -11.14
N GLY A 59 -10.97 -15.73 -9.83
CA GLY A 59 -10.11 -16.31 -8.80
C GLY A 59 -8.76 -15.58 -8.58
N ALA A 60 -8.61 -14.35 -9.09
CA ALA A 60 -7.37 -13.59 -8.91
C ALA A 60 -7.11 -13.27 -7.43
N LYS A 61 -5.84 -13.35 -7.05
CA LYS A 61 -5.36 -12.97 -5.72
C LYS A 61 -4.40 -11.80 -5.85
N VAL A 62 -4.70 -10.69 -5.18
CA VAL A 62 -3.85 -9.50 -5.17
C VAL A 62 -3.31 -9.24 -3.76
N MET A 63 -2.17 -8.57 -3.66
CA MET A 63 -1.61 -8.14 -2.38
C MET A 63 -1.41 -6.63 -2.38
N ILE A 64 -1.78 -5.99 -1.28
CA ILE A 64 -1.56 -4.58 -1.01
C ILE A 64 -0.69 -4.47 0.25
N GLY A 65 0.46 -3.86 0.13
CA GLY A 65 1.31 -3.49 1.26
C GLY A 65 1.12 -2.03 1.60
N GLY A 66 0.76 -1.76 2.87
CA GLY A 66 0.34 -0.46 3.36
C GLY A 66 -1.16 -0.24 3.18
N LEU A 67 -1.85 0.12 4.27
CA LEU A 67 -3.29 0.41 4.26
C LEU A 67 -3.56 1.90 4.12
N GLY A 68 -2.81 2.73 4.85
CA GLY A 68 -2.98 4.17 4.85
C GLY A 68 -4.42 4.59 5.13
N LEU A 69 -5.03 5.29 4.17
CA LEU A 69 -6.44 5.71 4.23
C LEU A 69 -7.40 4.70 3.56
N GLY A 70 -6.91 3.55 3.09
CA GLY A 70 -7.73 2.48 2.51
C GLY A 70 -8.06 2.61 1.02
N TYR A 71 -7.62 3.67 0.35
CA TYR A 71 -7.99 3.94 -1.04
C TYR A 71 -7.39 2.95 -2.04
N THR A 72 -6.14 2.51 -1.84
CA THR A 72 -5.51 1.49 -2.68
C THR A 72 -6.25 0.15 -2.59
N LEU A 73 -6.66 -0.24 -1.37
CA LEU A 73 -7.48 -1.44 -1.17
C LEU A 73 -8.85 -1.30 -1.84
N ARG A 74 -9.56 -0.17 -1.66
CA ARG A 74 -10.85 0.08 -2.31
C ARG A 74 -10.71 -0.01 -3.83
N ALA A 75 -9.75 0.68 -4.41
CA ALA A 75 -9.52 0.66 -5.84
C ALA A 75 -9.17 -0.75 -6.38
N ALA A 76 -8.39 -1.52 -5.62
CA ALA A 76 -8.11 -2.91 -5.98
C ALA A 76 -9.38 -3.78 -5.98
N LEU A 77 -10.25 -3.63 -4.97
CA LEU A 77 -11.53 -4.34 -4.86
C LEU A 77 -12.48 -3.99 -6.01
N ASP A 78 -12.46 -2.76 -6.52
CA ASP A 78 -13.28 -2.34 -7.66
C ASP A 78 -12.89 -3.05 -8.96
N HIS A 79 -11.63 -3.42 -9.11
CA HIS A 79 -11.13 -4.20 -10.23
C HIS A 79 -11.16 -5.71 -10.02
N LEU A 80 -11.28 -6.15 -8.76
CA LEU A 80 -11.18 -7.56 -8.39
C LEU A 80 -12.46 -8.31 -8.77
N PRO A 81 -12.38 -9.49 -9.42
CA PRO A 81 -13.53 -10.35 -9.67
C PRO A 81 -14.24 -10.74 -8.37
N LYS A 82 -15.53 -11.14 -8.49
CA LYS A 82 -16.37 -11.51 -7.33
C LYS A 82 -15.81 -12.67 -6.50
N ASP A 83 -15.05 -13.54 -7.13
CA ASP A 83 -14.37 -14.72 -6.54
C ASP A 83 -12.88 -14.48 -6.28
N GLY A 84 -12.43 -13.24 -6.41
CA GLY A 84 -11.04 -12.86 -6.12
C GLY A 84 -10.81 -12.55 -4.65
N THR A 85 -9.53 -12.40 -4.27
CA THR A 85 -9.08 -12.09 -2.92
C THR A 85 -8.09 -10.94 -2.93
N ALA A 86 -8.28 -9.96 -2.05
CA ALA A 86 -7.37 -8.87 -1.77
C ALA A 86 -6.72 -9.08 -0.41
N VAL A 87 -5.43 -9.40 -0.38
CA VAL A 87 -4.65 -9.53 0.84
C VAL A 87 -4.07 -8.16 1.19
N GLN A 88 -4.63 -7.52 2.20
CA GLN A 88 -4.15 -6.24 2.74
C GLN A 88 -3.15 -6.52 3.86
N VAL A 89 -1.92 -6.05 3.70
CA VAL A 89 -0.88 -6.15 4.73
C VAL A 89 -0.67 -4.78 5.35
N GLU A 90 -0.81 -4.68 6.68
CA GLU A 90 -0.60 -3.43 7.43
C GLU A 90 0.22 -3.71 8.69
N LEU A 91 1.24 -2.88 8.90
CA LEU A 91 2.18 -3.04 10.00
C LEU A 91 1.65 -2.46 11.31
N VAL A 92 0.97 -1.32 11.26
CA VAL A 92 0.55 -0.52 12.40
C VAL A 92 -0.90 -0.84 12.77
N PRO A 93 -1.16 -1.46 13.95
CA PRO A 93 -2.51 -1.86 14.34
C PRO A 93 -3.51 -0.71 14.37
N GLU A 94 -3.07 0.46 14.82
CA GLU A 94 -3.91 1.64 14.95
C GLU A 94 -4.40 2.15 13.60
N VAL A 95 -3.60 2.04 12.55
CA VAL A 95 -4.02 2.37 11.17
C VAL A 95 -5.18 1.48 10.74
N VAL A 96 -5.15 0.19 11.13
CA VAL A 96 -6.27 -0.73 10.90
C VAL A 96 -7.52 -0.27 11.65
N GLU A 97 -7.39 0.09 12.93
CA GLU A 97 -8.53 0.55 13.73
C GLU A 97 -9.09 1.89 13.21
N TRP A 98 -8.24 2.79 12.71
CA TRP A 98 -8.72 4.01 12.05
C TRP A 98 -9.55 3.71 10.80
N ASN A 99 -9.15 2.70 10.03
CA ASN A 99 -9.88 2.25 8.83
C ASN A 99 -11.15 1.43 9.13
N LYS A 100 -11.28 0.87 10.34
CA LYS A 100 -12.55 0.29 10.82
C LYS A 100 -13.48 1.33 11.43
N GLY A 101 -12.94 2.48 11.82
CA GLY A 101 -13.64 3.57 12.47
C GLY A 101 -13.79 4.82 11.60
N PRO A 102 -13.14 5.94 11.98
CA PRO A 102 -13.38 7.24 11.36
C PRO A 102 -13.03 7.32 9.86
N LEU A 103 -12.10 6.52 9.37
CA LEU A 103 -11.68 6.51 7.97
C LEU A 103 -12.55 5.60 7.08
N ALA A 104 -13.23 4.61 7.65
CA ALA A 104 -13.98 3.61 6.89
C ALA A 104 -14.92 4.20 5.83
N PRO A 105 -15.73 5.25 6.10
CA PRO A 105 -16.65 5.80 5.11
C PRO A 105 -15.96 6.44 3.91
N PHE A 106 -14.74 6.93 4.05
CA PHE A 106 -14.04 7.64 2.97
C PHE A 106 -13.57 6.71 1.84
N ALA A 107 -13.24 5.48 2.18
CA ALA A 107 -12.88 4.44 1.22
C ALA A 107 -13.98 3.36 1.10
N GLU A 108 -15.24 3.70 1.40
CA GLU A 108 -16.40 2.81 1.28
C GLU A 108 -16.22 1.47 2.00
N HIS A 109 -15.73 1.51 3.25
CA HIS A 109 -15.57 0.35 4.13
C HIS A 109 -14.80 -0.83 3.49
N PRO A 110 -13.58 -0.63 2.98
CA PRO A 110 -12.90 -1.66 2.18
C PRO A 110 -12.51 -2.90 3.00
N LEU A 111 -12.32 -2.76 4.32
CA LEU A 111 -12.02 -3.89 5.20
C LEU A 111 -13.24 -4.78 5.48
N ASP A 112 -14.46 -4.28 5.25
CA ASP A 112 -15.71 -5.05 5.42
C ASP A 112 -16.06 -5.86 4.16
N ASP A 113 -15.38 -5.64 3.03
CA ASP A 113 -15.59 -6.43 1.82
C ASP A 113 -15.11 -7.87 2.08
N LYS A 114 -15.99 -8.84 1.84
CA LYS A 114 -15.72 -10.28 2.05
C LYS A 114 -14.53 -10.82 1.24
N ARG A 115 -14.07 -10.08 0.23
CA ARG A 115 -12.88 -10.40 -0.57
C ARG A 115 -11.60 -9.86 0.05
N SER A 116 -11.69 -9.02 1.10
CA SER A 116 -10.55 -8.49 1.83
C SER A 116 -10.08 -9.47 2.89
N GLU A 117 -8.80 -9.81 2.86
CA GLU A 117 -8.10 -10.57 3.89
C GLU A 117 -7.05 -9.66 4.53
N LEU A 118 -7.25 -9.30 5.80
CA LEU A 118 -6.31 -8.48 6.53
C LEU A 118 -5.20 -9.33 7.15
N VAL A 119 -3.95 -9.00 6.86
CA VAL A 119 -2.74 -9.54 7.49
C VAL A 119 -2.06 -8.41 8.25
N GLN A 120 -2.14 -8.45 9.57
CA GLN A 120 -1.40 -7.51 10.40
C GLN A 120 0.06 -7.95 10.52
N GLY A 121 0.98 -7.16 9.98
CA GLY A 121 2.39 -7.48 9.97
C GLY A 121 3.21 -6.76 8.90
N ASP A 122 4.47 -7.15 8.84
CA ASP A 122 5.46 -6.61 7.93
C ASP A 122 5.33 -7.25 6.53
N VAL A 123 5.10 -6.43 5.51
CA VAL A 123 4.98 -6.84 4.11
C VAL A 123 6.21 -7.60 3.61
N SER A 124 7.39 -7.26 4.10
CA SER A 124 8.63 -7.94 3.73
C SER A 124 8.63 -9.40 4.17
N LYS A 125 8.04 -9.71 5.32
CA LYS A 125 7.91 -11.09 5.84
C LYS A 125 6.93 -11.88 4.99
N VAL A 126 5.81 -11.29 4.60
CA VAL A 126 4.82 -11.93 3.72
C VAL A 126 5.46 -12.24 2.36
N LEU A 127 6.14 -11.28 1.75
CA LEU A 127 6.80 -11.45 0.46
C LEU A 127 7.91 -12.51 0.47
N ARG A 128 8.67 -12.61 1.55
CA ARG A 128 9.73 -13.63 1.69
C ARG A 128 9.19 -15.05 1.67
N GLN A 129 7.96 -15.26 2.12
CA GLN A 129 7.31 -16.58 2.22
C GLN A 129 6.48 -16.92 0.98
N ALA A 130 5.92 -15.93 0.30
CA ALA A 130 5.04 -16.11 -0.85
C ALA A 130 5.79 -16.68 -2.07
N ARG A 131 5.14 -17.61 -2.79
CA ARG A 131 5.68 -18.19 -4.02
C ARG A 131 4.55 -18.42 -5.02
N ASN A 132 4.64 -17.78 -6.20
CA ASN A 132 3.68 -17.95 -7.30
C ASN A 132 2.21 -17.82 -6.84
N GLU A 133 1.96 -16.81 -6.01
CA GLU A 133 0.70 -16.67 -5.28
C GLU A 133 -0.17 -15.52 -5.79
N TYR A 134 0.43 -14.38 -6.15
CA TYR A 134 -0.29 -13.16 -6.45
C TYR A 134 -0.32 -12.86 -7.94
N ASP A 135 -1.49 -12.49 -8.44
CA ASP A 135 -1.68 -11.97 -9.80
C ASP A 135 -1.20 -10.52 -9.91
N SER A 136 -1.35 -9.75 -8.82
CA SER A 136 -0.83 -8.39 -8.71
C SER A 136 -0.36 -8.07 -7.30
N ILE A 137 0.66 -7.22 -7.20
CA ILE A 137 1.19 -6.69 -5.94
C ILE A 137 1.22 -5.16 -6.06
N MET A 138 0.70 -4.47 -5.04
CA MET A 138 0.76 -3.03 -4.89
C MET A 138 1.53 -2.70 -3.61
N LEU A 139 2.58 -1.90 -3.71
CA LEU A 139 3.37 -1.45 -2.57
C LEU A 139 3.20 0.05 -2.40
N ASP A 140 2.48 0.40 -1.36
CA ASP A 140 2.15 1.76 -0.94
C ASP A 140 2.53 1.93 0.53
N VAL A 141 3.79 1.60 0.84
CA VAL A 141 4.28 1.46 2.23
C VAL A 141 5.13 2.61 2.71
N ASP A 142 5.60 3.48 1.77
CA ASP A 142 6.59 4.51 2.05
C ASP A 142 6.64 5.55 0.94
N ASN A 143 7.47 6.59 1.13
CA ASN A 143 7.76 7.57 0.08
C ASN A 143 8.61 7.01 -1.08
N GLY A 144 8.79 5.70 -1.18
CA GLY A 144 9.52 5.02 -2.25
C GLY A 144 10.97 4.64 -1.90
N PRO A 145 11.80 4.32 -2.90
CA PRO A 145 13.15 3.77 -2.71
C PRO A 145 14.16 4.67 -1.99
N THR A 146 13.89 5.97 -1.90
CA THR A 146 14.68 6.96 -1.15
C THR A 146 14.04 7.37 0.16
N ALA A 147 13.02 6.66 0.58
CA ALA A 147 12.22 7.00 1.75
C ALA A 147 13.07 7.24 3.01
N LEU A 148 12.78 8.37 3.65
CA LEU A 148 13.45 8.82 4.87
C LEU A 148 12.83 8.19 6.14
N VAL A 149 11.76 7.41 6.02
CA VAL A 149 10.89 7.06 7.16
C VAL A 149 11.16 5.67 7.73
N ASP A 150 11.58 4.68 6.96
CA ASP A 150 11.91 3.36 7.55
C ASP A 150 13.02 2.62 6.77
N GLU A 151 14.18 2.43 7.41
CA GLU A 151 15.27 1.61 6.85
C GLU A 151 14.85 0.16 6.58
N ARG A 152 13.81 -0.35 7.24
CA ARG A 152 13.28 -1.72 7.06
C ARG A 152 12.58 -1.90 5.72
N ASN A 153 11.88 -0.86 5.23
CA ASN A 153 11.28 -0.87 3.92
C ASN A 153 12.30 -0.76 2.79
N SER A 154 13.52 -0.27 3.11
CA SER A 154 14.63 -0.22 2.14
C SER A 154 14.94 -1.59 1.52
N TRP A 155 14.70 -2.68 2.26
CA TRP A 155 14.87 -4.04 1.74
C TRP A 155 14.01 -4.33 0.52
N LEU A 156 12.77 -3.82 0.47
CA LEU A 156 11.84 -4.01 -0.65
C LEU A 156 12.43 -3.54 -1.98
N TYR A 157 13.28 -2.53 -1.92
CA TYR A 157 13.89 -1.87 -3.07
C TYR A 157 15.28 -2.41 -3.42
N THR A 158 15.80 -3.39 -2.66
CA THR A 158 17.06 -4.09 -2.96
C THR A 158 16.84 -5.17 -4.02
N ASP A 159 17.95 -5.72 -4.56
CA ASP A 159 17.87 -6.85 -5.49
C ASP A 159 17.20 -8.07 -4.84
N THR A 160 17.47 -8.34 -3.56
CA THR A 160 16.83 -9.45 -2.82
C THR A 160 15.33 -9.23 -2.60
N GLY A 161 14.91 -8.00 -2.31
CA GLY A 161 13.50 -7.64 -2.21
C GLY A 161 12.77 -7.80 -3.54
N LEU A 162 13.36 -7.28 -4.63
CA LEU A 162 12.81 -7.44 -5.97
C LEU A 162 12.71 -8.91 -6.41
N GLN A 163 13.68 -9.74 -6.06
CA GLN A 163 13.61 -11.18 -6.31
C GLN A 163 12.49 -11.85 -5.50
N ALA A 164 12.26 -11.44 -4.24
CA ALA A 164 11.14 -11.94 -3.44
C ALA A 164 9.79 -11.53 -4.04
N ILE A 165 9.63 -10.26 -4.43
CA ILE A 165 8.43 -9.78 -5.14
C ILE A 165 8.19 -10.61 -6.40
N ARG A 166 9.23 -10.82 -7.21
CA ARG A 166 9.12 -11.63 -8.43
C ARG A 166 8.74 -13.08 -8.14
N SER A 167 9.27 -13.67 -7.07
CA SER A 167 8.93 -15.03 -6.66
C SER A 167 7.51 -15.16 -6.13
N ALA A 168 6.99 -14.11 -5.48
CA ALA A 168 5.63 -14.05 -4.98
C ALA A 168 4.58 -13.89 -6.10
N LEU A 169 4.96 -13.23 -7.21
CA LEU A 169 4.10 -13.08 -8.37
C LEU A 169 3.92 -14.38 -9.14
N LYS A 170 2.70 -14.62 -9.61
CA LYS A 170 2.41 -15.63 -10.63
C LYS A 170 3.08 -15.29 -11.96
N ASN A 171 3.16 -16.26 -12.86
CA ASN A 171 3.69 -16.02 -14.21
C ASN A 171 2.81 -14.99 -14.95
N GLY A 172 3.44 -13.89 -15.39
CA GLY A 172 2.74 -12.76 -16.00
C GLY A 172 2.09 -11.80 -15.00
N GLY A 173 2.26 -12.03 -13.70
CA GLY A 173 1.80 -11.13 -12.63
C GLY A 173 2.51 -9.77 -12.68
N ARG A 174 1.91 -8.77 -12.05
CA ARG A 174 2.33 -7.37 -12.11
C ARG A 174 2.61 -6.82 -10.73
N VAL A 175 3.54 -5.87 -10.65
CA VAL A 175 3.79 -5.09 -9.44
C VAL A 175 3.72 -3.60 -9.76
N ALA A 176 3.05 -2.82 -8.91
CA ALA A 176 3.14 -1.37 -8.88
C ALA A 176 3.72 -0.93 -7.54
N ILE A 177 4.59 0.04 -7.58
CA ILE A 177 5.28 0.60 -6.41
C ILE A 177 5.09 2.10 -6.47
N TRP A 178 4.50 2.67 -5.42
CA TRP A 178 4.38 4.11 -5.30
C TRP A 178 5.71 4.72 -4.86
N SER A 179 6.01 5.92 -5.34
CA SER A 179 7.18 6.68 -4.95
C SER A 179 6.89 8.18 -5.05
N ALA A 180 7.26 8.94 -4.02
CA ALA A 180 7.17 10.40 -4.04
C ALA A 180 8.15 11.04 -5.01
N ASP A 181 9.32 10.39 -5.21
CA ASP A 181 10.41 10.91 -6.01
C ASP A 181 10.64 10.14 -7.30
N ASP A 182 11.28 10.80 -8.26
CA ASP A 182 11.74 10.14 -9.49
C ASP A 182 13.04 9.37 -9.22
N GLU A 183 12.96 8.04 -9.37
CA GLU A 183 14.07 7.11 -9.10
C GLU A 183 14.50 6.30 -10.35
N PRO A 184 15.20 6.93 -11.31
CA PRO A 184 15.64 6.24 -12.54
C PRO A 184 16.55 5.04 -12.27
N ARG A 185 17.33 5.10 -11.18
CA ARG A 185 18.22 4.00 -10.75
C ARG A 185 17.40 2.80 -10.27
N PHE A 186 16.26 3.02 -9.63
CA PHE A 186 15.37 1.96 -9.21
C PHE A 186 14.71 1.27 -10.39
N VAL A 187 14.19 2.01 -11.37
CA VAL A 187 13.67 1.44 -12.62
C VAL A 187 14.72 0.57 -13.32
N SER A 188 15.97 1.03 -13.35
CA SER A 188 17.08 0.25 -13.92
C SER A 188 17.36 -1.02 -13.09
N ARG A 189 17.25 -0.95 -11.75
CA ARG A 189 17.38 -2.10 -10.86
C ARG A 189 16.27 -3.12 -11.10
N MET A 190 15.02 -2.69 -11.21
CA MET A 190 13.90 -3.57 -11.54
C MET A 190 14.14 -4.33 -12.86
N LYS A 191 14.61 -3.63 -13.91
CA LYS A 191 14.93 -4.26 -15.19
C LYS A 191 16.02 -5.32 -15.08
N ARG A 192 17.09 -5.06 -14.31
CA ARG A 192 18.16 -6.05 -14.06
C ARG A 192 17.65 -7.28 -13.28
N ASN A 193 16.61 -7.12 -12.47
CA ASN A 193 15.96 -8.21 -11.73
C ASN A 193 14.83 -8.89 -12.54
N GLY A 194 14.74 -8.63 -13.85
CA GLY A 194 13.88 -9.35 -14.79
C GLY A 194 12.45 -8.82 -14.87
N PHE A 195 12.18 -7.60 -14.39
CA PHE A 195 10.91 -6.91 -14.61
C PHE A 195 10.93 -6.12 -15.94
N ARG A 196 9.77 -6.04 -16.57
CA ARG A 196 9.51 -5.01 -17.60
C ARG A 196 9.00 -3.77 -16.88
N ALA A 197 9.92 -2.91 -16.44
CA ALA A 197 9.59 -1.75 -15.63
C ALA A 197 9.47 -0.49 -16.49
N GLU A 198 8.44 0.29 -16.19
CA GLU A 198 8.18 1.62 -16.72
C GLU A 198 7.74 2.54 -15.59
N LYS A 199 7.82 3.85 -15.81
CA LYS A 199 7.39 4.88 -14.87
C LYS A 199 6.11 5.50 -15.38
N HIS A 200 5.17 5.72 -14.47
CA HIS A 200 3.95 6.51 -14.67
C HIS A 200 4.02 7.78 -13.82
N GLN A 201 3.49 8.88 -14.33
CA GLN A 201 3.38 10.18 -13.65
C GLN A 201 1.96 10.69 -13.70
#